data_f5b9fe7768692aa43776a24652fac949
#
_entry.id   f5b9fe7768692aa43776a24652fac949
#
_cell.length_a   1.000
_cell.length_b   1.000
_cell.length_c   1.000
_cell.angle_alpha   90.00
_cell.angle_beta   90.00
_cell.angle_gamma   90.00
#
_symmetry.space_group_name_H-M   'P 1'
#
loop_
_entity.id
_entity.type
_entity.pdbx_description
1 polymer ?
#
loop_
_entity_poly.entity_id
_entity_poly.type
_entity_poly.pdbx_seq_one_letter_code
_entity_poly.pdbx_strand_id
1 'polypeptide(L)'
;MQHPVKTAYQVRKQQAGMTLLGMLLVCASLAMVAYVAMKVVPAYQQFYTVKMVMAGLNKEPLASMSQKEIKDDFERRADVAYVTAVKSSDLIIDKDSAGVTVATVRYQVVEPLFGNVSILLDFSTQEAGL
;
A
#
# COMPACT_ATOMS: atom_id res chain seq x y z
N MET A 1 -63.37 -45.31 -6.45
CA MET A 1 -62.48 -44.26 -7.05
C MET A 1 -61.50 -43.81 -6.01
N GLN A 2 -60.29 -44.21 -6.19
CA GLN A 2 -59.22 -43.81 -5.29
C GLN A 2 -58.56 -42.57 -5.89
N HIS A 3 -58.61 -41.46 -5.16
CA HIS A 3 -57.87 -40.30 -5.51
C HIS A 3 -56.42 -40.56 -5.16
N PRO A 4 -55.45 -40.38 -6.07
CA PRO A 4 -54.05 -40.48 -5.71
C PRO A 4 -53.70 -39.32 -4.79
N VAL A 5 -53.31 -39.64 -3.58
CA VAL A 5 -52.73 -38.70 -2.67
C VAL A 5 -51.40 -38.24 -3.30
N LYS A 6 -51.42 -37.04 -3.85
CA LYS A 6 -50.17 -36.40 -4.26
C LYS A 6 -49.38 -36.09 -2.99
N THR A 7 -48.53 -37.00 -2.64
CA THR A 7 -47.54 -36.76 -1.61
C THR A 7 -46.65 -35.62 -2.15
N ALA A 8 -46.91 -34.45 -1.70
CA ALA A 8 -46.04 -33.33 -1.96
C ALA A 8 -44.70 -33.63 -1.27
N TYR A 9 -43.75 -34.11 -2.03
CA TYR A 9 -42.37 -34.16 -1.57
C TYR A 9 -41.93 -32.73 -1.35
N GLN A 10 -42.01 -32.31 -0.11
CA GLN A 10 -41.32 -31.12 0.28
C GLN A 10 -39.83 -31.42 0.14
N VAL A 11 -39.28 -30.98 -0.97
CA VAL A 11 -37.87 -30.86 -1.10
C VAL A 11 -37.47 -29.82 -0.05
N ARG A 12 -37.08 -30.29 1.14
CA ARG A 12 -36.37 -29.49 2.08
C ARG A 12 -35.17 -28.96 1.28
N LYS A 13 -35.25 -27.72 0.84
CA LYS A 13 -34.06 -26.98 0.47
C LYS A 13 -33.20 -27.05 1.70
N GLN A 14 -32.20 -27.91 1.65
CA GLN A 14 -31.12 -27.83 2.62
C GLN A 14 -30.55 -26.44 2.45
N GLN A 15 -31.05 -25.54 3.24
CA GLN A 15 -30.31 -24.33 3.49
C GLN A 15 -29.02 -24.85 4.11
N ALA A 16 -27.94 -24.86 3.31
CA ALA A 16 -26.61 -24.95 3.82
C ALA A 16 -26.38 -23.67 4.65
N GLY A 17 -27.06 -23.63 5.80
CA GLY A 17 -26.84 -22.58 6.78
C GLY A 17 -25.40 -22.69 7.22
N MET A 18 -24.63 -21.63 7.06
CA MET A 18 -23.37 -21.55 7.74
C MET A 18 -23.59 -21.89 9.20
N THR A 19 -22.85 -22.87 9.71
CA THR A 19 -22.84 -23.16 11.13
C THR A 19 -22.42 -21.91 11.88
N LEU A 20 -22.84 -21.74 13.12
CA LEU A 20 -22.42 -20.61 13.97
C LEU A 20 -20.89 -20.47 13.97
N LEU A 21 -20.17 -21.60 14.03
CA LEU A 21 -18.72 -21.64 13.95
C LEU A 21 -18.20 -21.12 12.61
N GLY A 22 -18.81 -21.54 11.50
CA GLY A 22 -18.43 -21.07 10.17
C GLY A 22 -18.64 -19.56 10.00
N MET A 23 -19.75 -19.04 10.51
CA MET A 23 -20.03 -17.60 10.52
C MET A 23 -19.01 -16.84 11.35
N LEU A 24 -18.64 -17.37 12.50
CA LEU A 24 -17.61 -16.78 13.37
C LEU A 24 -16.25 -16.71 12.66
N LEU A 25 -15.87 -17.78 11.95
CA LEU A 25 -14.61 -17.84 11.19
C LEU A 25 -14.59 -16.82 10.06
N VAL A 26 -15.70 -16.66 9.34
CA VAL A 26 -15.81 -15.66 8.27
C VAL A 26 -15.67 -14.24 8.84
N CYS A 27 -16.39 -13.94 9.92
CA CYS A 27 -16.29 -12.64 10.57
C CYS A 27 -14.87 -12.36 11.10
N ALA A 28 -14.21 -13.35 11.69
CA ALA A 28 -12.84 -13.21 12.15
C ALA A 28 -11.86 -12.96 11.00
N SER A 29 -12.05 -13.65 9.86
CA SER A 29 -11.22 -13.44 8.67
C SER A 29 -11.39 -12.05 8.08
N LEU A 30 -12.62 -11.57 7.99
CA LEU A 30 -12.92 -10.21 7.51
C LEU A 30 -12.35 -9.14 8.45
N ALA A 31 -12.46 -9.35 9.75
CA ALA A 31 -11.87 -8.44 10.74
C ALA A 31 -10.34 -8.40 10.62
N MET A 32 -9.70 -9.54 10.37
CA MET A 32 -8.26 -9.61 10.17
C MET A 32 -7.82 -8.85 8.91
N VAL A 33 -8.54 -9.04 7.80
CA VAL A 33 -8.26 -8.31 6.56
C VAL A 33 -8.43 -6.81 6.76
N ALA A 34 -9.49 -6.38 7.44
CA ALA A 34 -9.72 -4.98 7.74
C ALA A 34 -8.61 -4.39 8.63
N TYR A 35 -8.17 -5.14 9.62
CA TYR A 35 -7.08 -4.73 10.51
C TYR A 35 -5.76 -4.53 9.73
N VAL A 36 -5.40 -5.48 8.87
CA VAL A 36 -4.20 -5.37 8.02
C VAL A 36 -4.32 -4.18 7.08
N ALA A 37 -5.49 -3.98 6.46
CA ALA A 37 -5.72 -2.85 5.57
C ALA A 37 -5.54 -1.52 6.30
N MET A 38 -6.05 -1.38 7.52
CA MET A 38 -5.88 -0.18 8.34
C MET A 38 -4.42 0.13 8.66
N LYS A 39 -3.58 -0.88 8.72
CA LYS A 39 -2.14 -0.73 8.94
C LYS A 39 -1.39 -0.37 7.66
N VAL A 40 -1.79 -0.95 6.54
CA VAL A 40 -1.08 -0.83 5.26
C VAL A 40 -1.48 0.41 4.48
N VAL A 41 -2.75 0.81 4.51
CA VAL A 41 -3.26 1.95 3.74
C VAL A 41 -2.50 3.25 4.00
N PRO A 42 -2.22 3.65 5.26
CA PRO A 42 -1.44 4.87 5.51
C PRO A 42 -0.04 4.84 4.89
N ALA A 43 0.61 3.67 4.89
CA ALA A 43 1.93 3.52 4.29
C ALA A 43 1.89 3.74 2.77
N TYR A 44 0.86 3.22 2.09
CA TYR A 44 0.66 3.46 0.67
C TYR A 44 0.31 4.93 0.36
N GLN A 45 -0.48 5.57 1.20
CA GLN A 45 -0.79 6.99 1.05
C GLN A 45 0.49 7.85 1.13
N GLN A 46 1.35 7.57 2.11
CA GLN A 46 2.66 8.21 2.21
C GLN A 46 3.50 7.96 0.96
N PHE A 47 3.50 6.75 0.45
CA PHE A 47 4.25 6.41 -0.77
C PHE A 47 3.76 7.19 -1.99
N TYR A 48 2.45 7.32 -2.20
CA TYR A 48 1.90 8.14 -3.28
C TYR A 48 2.33 9.60 -3.15
N THR A 49 2.32 10.14 -1.93
CA THR A 49 2.79 11.50 -1.66
C THR A 49 4.28 11.63 -1.95
N VAL A 50 5.09 10.66 -1.55
CA VAL A 50 6.52 10.61 -1.89
C VAL A 50 6.73 10.60 -3.40
N LYS A 51 5.97 9.80 -4.14
CA LYS A 51 6.04 9.78 -5.62
C LYS A 51 5.73 11.14 -6.23
N MET A 52 4.73 11.84 -5.71
CA MET A 52 4.39 13.19 -6.18
C MET A 52 5.51 14.19 -5.89
N VAL A 53 6.08 14.14 -4.70
CA VAL A 53 7.22 14.99 -4.31
C VAL A 53 8.41 14.71 -5.21
N MET A 54 8.73 13.45 -5.46
CA MET A 54 9.84 13.06 -6.33
C MET A 54 9.60 13.46 -7.78
N ALA A 55 8.39 13.34 -8.27
CA ALA A 55 8.05 13.79 -9.62
C ALA A 55 8.23 15.31 -9.77
N GLY A 56 7.84 16.08 -8.76
CA GLY A 56 8.08 17.52 -8.73
C GLY A 56 9.56 17.88 -8.67
N LEU A 57 10.32 17.16 -7.88
CA LEU A 57 11.78 17.35 -7.76
C LEU A 57 12.49 17.04 -9.11
N ASN A 58 12.10 15.97 -9.78
CA ASN A 58 12.71 15.56 -11.05
C ASN A 58 12.36 16.49 -12.22
N LYS A 59 11.43 17.41 -12.06
CA LYS A 59 11.16 18.48 -13.04
C LYS A 59 12.18 19.63 -12.96
N GLU A 60 12.92 19.72 -11.86
CA GLU A 60 13.96 20.71 -11.68
C GLU A 60 15.23 20.30 -12.45
N PRO A 61 16.09 21.28 -12.81
CA PRO A 61 17.34 20.99 -13.52
C PRO A 61 18.40 20.38 -12.59
N LEU A 62 18.20 19.13 -12.21
CA LEU A 62 19.05 18.44 -11.21
C LEU A 62 20.52 18.35 -11.62
N ALA A 63 20.80 18.28 -12.92
CA ALA A 63 22.16 18.22 -13.44
C ALA A 63 22.97 19.47 -13.13
N SER A 64 22.30 20.63 -12.98
CA SER A 64 22.94 21.89 -12.65
C SER A 64 22.92 22.23 -11.15
N MET A 65 22.27 21.41 -10.35
CA MET A 65 22.14 21.58 -8.91
C MET A 65 23.19 20.74 -8.16
N SER A 66 23.68 21.29 -7.05
CA SER A 66 24.50 20.49 -6.13
C SER A 66 23.64 19.48 -5.38
N GLN A 67 24.27 18.43 -4.85
CA GLN A 67 23.55 17.44 -4.05
C GLN A 67 22.86 18.06 -2.84
N LYS A 68 23.49 19.06 -2.24
CA LYS A 68 22.90 19.80 -1.11
C LYS A 68 21.64 20.56 -1.53
N GLU A 69 21.68 21.24 -2.66
CA GLU A 69 20.53 21.96 -3.20
C GLU A 69 19.35 21.03 -3.51
N ILE A 70 19.64 19.87 -4.09
CA ILE A 70 18.63 18.84 -4.38
C ILE A 70 17.99 18.34 -3.09
N LYS A 71 18.80 18.05 -2.07
CA LYS A 71 18.31 17.58 -0.77
C LYS A 71 17.49 18.66 -0.05
N ASP A 72 17.93 19.90 -0.08
CA ASP A 72 17.21 21.02 0.53
C ASP A 72 15.87 21.27 -0.17
N ASP A 73 15.81 21.16 -1.49
CA ASP A 73 14.56 21.27 -2.26
C ASP A 73 13.62 20.12 -1.94
N PHE A 74 14.14 18.92 -1.83
CA PHE A 74 13.36 17.76 -1.39
C PHE A 74 12.76 17.97 0.00
N GLU A 75 13.55 18.43 0.96
CA GLU A 75 13.06 18.68 2.32
C GLU A 75 11.93 19.69 2.34
N ARG A 76 12.06 20.79 1.61
CA ARG A 76 10.99 21.79 1.52
C ARG A 76 9.70 21.22 0.93
N ARG A 77 9.82 20.43 -0.13
CA ARG A 77 8.66 19.78 -0.76
C ARG A 77 8.05 18.73 0.16
N ALA A 78 8.87 17.96 0.87
CA ALA A 78 8.44 16.95 1.81
C ALA A 78 7.71 17.57 3.01
N ASP A 79 8.20 18.68 3.54
CA ASP A 79 7.58 19.39 4.63
C ASP A 79 6.20 19.92 4.25
N VAL A 80 6.07 20.51 3.09
CA VAL A 80 4.78 21.02 2.57
C VAL A 80 3.79 19.89 2.36
N ALA A 81 4.25 18.73 1.92
CA ALA A 81 3.43 17.55 1.65
C ALA A 81 3.23 16.65 2.88
N TYR A 82 3.79 17.01 4.02
CA TYR A 82 3.74 16.21 5.26
C TYR A 82 4.32 14.81 5.09
N VAL A 83 5.38 14.66 4.32
CA VAL A 83 6.09 13.39 4.17
C VAL A 83 6.99 13.18 5.39
N THR A 84 6.72 12.15 6.15
CA THR A 84 7.47 11.80 7.37
C THR A 84 8.23 10.48 7.25
N ALA A 85 7.87 9.66 6.26
CA ALA A 85 8.44 8.32 6.08
C ALA A 85 9.85 8.35 5.48
N VAL A 86 10.23 9.43 4.81
CA VAL A 86 11.47 9.57 4.05
C VAL A 86 12.19 10.84 4.46
N LYS A 87 13.50 10.74 4.60
CA LYS A 87 14.40 11.87 4.88
C LYS A 87 15.24 12.18 3.66
N SER A 88 15.82 13.38 3.63
CA SER A 88 16.75 13.77 2.57
C SER A 88 17.98 12.86 2.47
N SER A 89 18.36 12.22 3.59
CA SER A 89 19.44 11.24 3.61
C SER A 89 19.13 9.94 2.86
N ASP A 90 17.84 9.63 2.66
CA ASP A 90 17.39 8.45 1.90
C ASP A 90 17.39 8.69 0.40
N LEU A 91 17.60 9.93 -0.03
CA LEU A 91 17.57 10.33 -1.42
C LEU A 91 18.79 9.79 -2.16
N ILE A 92 18.53 9.11 -3.30
CA ILE A 92 19.55 8.60 -4.20
C ILE A 92 19.55 9.46 -5.45
N ILE A 93 20.68 10.09 -5.75
CA ILE A 93 20.86 10.90 -6.94
C ILE A 93 21.80 10.15 -7.88
N ASP A 94 21.26 9.75 -9.03
CA ASP A 94 21.99 8.96 -10.00
C ASP A 94 21.60 9.37 -11.42
N LYS A 95 22.23 8.78 -12.41
CA LYS A 95 21.90 8.97 -13.83
C LYS A 95 21.10 7.78 -14.33
N ASP A 96 20.08 8.07 -15.10
CA ASP A 96 19.33 7.02 -15.77
C ASP A 96 20.10 6.46 -16.98
N SER A 97 19.49 5.51 -17.68
CA SER A 97 20.08 4.89 -18.88
C SER A 97 20.33 5.89 -20.01
N ALA A 98 19.64 7.01 -20.03
CA ALA A 98 19.80 8.09 -20.99
C ALA A 98 20.85 9.13 -20.55
N GLY A 99 21.46 8.97 -19.37
CA GLY A 99 22.43 9.92 -18.81
C GLY A 99 21.82 11.13 -18.14
N VAL A 100 20.50 11.15 -17.95
CA VAL A 100 19.80 12.22 -17.25
C VAL A 100 19.90 12.01 -15.75
N THR A 101 20.25 13.08 -15.02
CA THR A 101 20.29 13.03 -13.55
C THR A 101 18.88 12.91 -13.00
N VAL A 102 18.63 11.88 -12.23
CA VAL A 102 17.35 11.62 -11.59
C VAL A 102 17.55 11.41 -10.09
N ALA A 103 16.59 11.86 -9.32
CA ALA A 103 16.52 11.59 -7.89
C ALA A 103 15.49 10.50 -7.65
N THR A 104 15.89 9.50 -6.88
CA THR A 104 15.02 8.40 -6.47
C THR A 104 15.12 8.19 -4.97
N VAL A 105 14.13 7.52 -4.42
CA VAL A 105 14.14 7.16 -3.02
C VAL A 105 13.69 5.71 -2.87
N ARG A 106 14.34 5.00 -1.98
CA ARG A 106 13.95 3.65 -1.58
C ARG A 106 13.91 3.58 -0.07
N TYR A 107 12.83 3.09 0.46
CA TYR A 107 12.66 2.97 1.90
C TYR A 107 11.78 1.79 2.26
N GLN A 108 11.92 1.34 3.49
CA GLN A 108 11.16 0.24 4.02
C GLN A 108 10.33 0.71 5.21
N VAL A 109 9.12 0.21 5.27
CA VAL A 109 8.21 0.45 6.39
C VAL A 109 7.90 -0.88 7.05
N VAL A 110 8.13 -0.96 8.36
CA VAL A 110 7.77 -2.12 9.16
C VAL A 110 6.55 -1.77 10.00
N GLU A 111 5.43 -2.44 9.70
CA GLU A 111 4.19 -2.26 10.44
C GLU A 111 3.97 -3.45 11.37
N PRO A 112 4.05 -3.26 12.68
CA PRO A 112 3.76 -4.32 13.62
C PRO A 112 2.26 -4.63 13.61
N LEU A 113 1.91 -5.91 13.53
CA LEU A 113 0.53 -6.37 13.56
C LEU A 113 0.13 -6.81 14.97
N PHE A 114 0.77 -7.86 15.45
CA PHE A 114 0.52 -8.40 16.78
C PHE A 114 1.72 -9.24 17.22
N GLY A 115 2.03 -9.22 18.51
CA GLY A 115 3.15 -9.97 19.05
C GLY A 115 4.45 -9.69 18.32
N ASN A 116 5.07 -10.72 17.78
CA ASN A 116 6.30 -10.66 16.99
C ASN A 116 6.06 -10.68 15.48
N VAL A 117 4.80 -10.58 15.04
CA VAL A 117 4.44 -10.57 13.61
C VAL A 117 4.35 -9.14 13.12
N SER A 118 5.09 -8.84 12.07
CA SER A 118 5.10 -7.54 11.42
C SER A 118 5.05 -7.70 9.91
N ILE A 119 4.54 -6.68 9.20
CA ILE A 119 4.59 -6.60 7.75
C ILE A 119 5.74 -5.68 7.37
N LEU A 120 6.56 -6.12 6.43
CA LEU A 120 7.59 -5.30 5.80
C LEU A 120 7.08 -4.83 4.43
N LEU A 121 7.05 -3.52 4.25
CA LEU A 121 6.70 -2.88 2.99
C LEU A 121 7.97 -2.23 2.42
N ASP A 122 8.35 -2.63 1.22
CA ASP A 122 9.50 -2.06 0.52
C ASP A 122 9.00 -1.18 -0.62
N PHE A 123 9.30 0.10 -0.56
CA PHE A 123 8.87 1.09 -1.53
C PHE A 123 10.07 1.66 -2.27
N SER A 124 9.92 1.84 -3.57
CA SER A 124 10.92 2.49 -4.42
C SER A 124 10.25 3.36 -5.46
N THR A 125 10.77 4.57 -5.63
CA THR A 125 10.34 5.48 -6.70
C THR A 125 11.12 5.28 -7.99
N GLN A 126 12.00 4.31 -8.03
CA GLN A 126 12.86 3.97 -9.17
C GLN A 126 12.09 3.25 -10.29
N GLU A 127 10.85 3.41 -10.35
CA GLU A 127 10.10 3.06 -11.56
C GLU A 127 10.30 4.10 -12.62
N ALA A 128 11.31 3.91 -12.99
CA ALA A 128 11.94 4.39 -13.98
C ALA A 128 11.30 4.12 -15.26
N GLY A 129 11.44 5.01 -16.07
CA GLY A 129 11.20 4.81 -17.45
C GLY A 129 9.75 4.64 -17.84
N LEU A 130 8.91 5.15 -17.08
CA LEU A 130 7.57 5.42 -17.58
C LEU A 130 7.42 6.88 -17.92
#